data_912d19623f85ed5f8b37fc2ced4c5385
#
_entry.id   912d19623f85ed5f8b37fc2ced4c5385
#
_cell.length_a   1.000
_cell.length_b   1.000
_cell.length_c   1.000
_cell.angle_alpha   90.00
_cell.angle_beta   90.00
_cell.angle_gamma   90.00
#
_symmetry.space_group_name_H-M   'P 1'
#
loop_
_entity.id
_entity.type
_entity.pdbx_description
1 polymer ?
#
loop_
_entity_poly.entity_id
_entity_poly.type
_entity_poly.pdbx_seq_one_letter_code
_entity_poly.pdbx_strand_id
1 'polypeptide(L)'
;ITSFARGAFQKHFLKFAGVFVVLLALFNISNGLNLTGFNFNLASAFTRSNSTAGISIPVSQIVDGKQVVKMKVSGYAYSPNQFTAIQGVPVEWQIDGREAAGCGRVLVMPTLGISKYLSPQRITTITFTPNETGNIPFNCSMGMMTRGSAFKVVPDTIGIVVSKVETQSDENASVCDPTITNCIEAQKVSIEVSRERGIYPREVTVKKDVPVDLSIDTKIPLGGCMSVWVIPQYNITITMKIGVNKASFTPTEVGTVAMTCSMGGRMAQFNVIN
;
A
#
# COMPACT_ATOMS: atom_id res chain seq x y z
N ILE A 1 20.52 -52.67 36.56
CA ILE A 1 21.34 -51.96 35.55
C ILE A 1 20.97 -50.46 35.42
N THR A 2 20.15 -49.88 36.32
CA THR A 2 19.63 -48.50 36.18
C THR A 2 20.26 -47.51 37.13
N SER A 3 21.32 -47.83 37.88
CA SER A 3 21.89 -47.00 38.95
C SER A 3 23.12 -46.19 38.55
N PHE A 4 23.78 -46.46 37.44
CA PHE A 4 25.09 -45.88 37.13
C PHE A 4 25.05 -44.59 36.32
N ALA A 5 23.92 -44.22 35.73
CA ALA A 5 23.81 -43.05 34.85
C ALA A 5 23.35 -41.76 35.58
N ARG A 6 23.01 -41.82 36.88
CA ARG A 6 22.32 -40.71 37.55
C ARG A 6 23.21 -39.55 38.04
N GLY A 7 24.49 -39.75 38.25
CA GLY A 7 25.32 -38.72 38.91
C GLY A 7 26.04 -37.75 37.96
N ALA A 8 26.72 -38.28 36.94
CA ALA A 8 27.52 -37.46 36.01
C ALA A 8 26.63 -36.81 34.92
N PHE A 9 25.72 -37.56 34.35
CA PHE A 9 24.78 -37.05 33.31
C PHE A 9 23.87 -35.96 33.85
N GLN A 10 23.37 -36.11 35.07
CA GLN A 10 22.50 -35.13 35.71
C GLN A 10 23.20 -33.77 35.95
N LYS A 11 24.49 -33.82 36.40
CA LYS A 11 25.29 -32.60 36.61
C LYS A 11 25.57 -31.86 35.29
N HIS A 12 25.91 -32.57 34.22
CA HIS A 12 26.17 -31.97 32.92
C HIS A 12 24.87 -31.49 32.27
N PHE A 13 23.77 -32.25 32.40
CA PHE A 13 22.45 -31.84 31.89
C PHE A 13 21.92 -30.58 32.55
N LEU A 14 22.05 -30.46 33.91
CA LEU A 14 21.63 -29.24 34.61
C LEU A 14 22.47 -28.03 34.23
N LYS A 15 23.78 -28.20 34.03
CA LYS A 15 24.63 -27.12 33.53
C LYS A 15 24.24 -26.71 32.11
N PHE A 16 23.97 -27.66 31.20
CA PHE A 16 23.57 -27.40 29.84
C PHE A 16 22.21 -26.73 29.78
N ALA A 17 21.24 -27.25 30.55
CA ALA A 17 19.90 -26.68 30.66
C ALA A 17 19.95 -25.22 31.21
N GLY A 18 20.81 -24.98 32.24
CA GLY A 18 20.98 -23.62 32.78
C GLY A 18 21.55 -22.65 31.74
N VAL A 19 22.56 -23.02 30.98
CA VAL A 19 23.13 -22.21 29.91
C VAL A 19 22.09 -21.95 28.83
N PHE A 20 21.30 -22.95 28.45
CA PHE A 20 20.27 -22.83 27.44
C PHE A 20 19.15 -21.87 27.85
N VAL A 21 18.70 -21.94 29.12
CA VAL A 21 17.70 -21.01 29.67
C VAL A 21 18.23 -19.58 29.70
N VAL A 22 19.51 -19.37 30.08
CA VAL A 22 20.13 -18.04 30.04
C VAL A 22 20.18 -17.48 28.61
N LEU A 23 20.56 -18.31 27.63
CA LEU A 23 20.56 -17.90 26.21
C LEU A 23 19.14 -17.52 25.71
N LEU A 24 18.14 -18.31 26.07
CA LEU A 24 16.75 -17.99 25.74
C LEU A 24 16.27 -16.72 26.41
N ALA A 25 16.66 -16.50 27.70
CA ALA A 25 16.31 -15.28 28.41
C ALA A 25 16.94 -14.04 27.75
N LEU A 26 18.21 -14.11 27.37
CA LEU A 26 18.90 -13.03 26.65
C LEU A 26 18.28 -12.76 25.28
N PHE A 27 17.88 -13.82 24.57
CA PHE A 27 17.19 -13.69 23.30
C PHE A 27 15.82 -13.00 23.44
N ASN A 28 15.04 -13.38 24.47
CA ASN A 28 13.75 -12.75 24.73
C ASN A 28 13.89 -11.29 25.21
N ILE A 29 14.88 -10.98 26.03
CA ILE A 29 15.18 -9.61 26.46
C ILE A 29 15.59 -8.77 25.26
N SER A 30 16.45 -9.29 24.36
CA SER A 30 16.84 -8.59 23.13
C SER A 30 15.63 -8.29 22.23
N ASN A 31 14.71 -9.25 22.08
CA ASN A 31 13.47 -9.04 21.32
C ASN A 31 12.54 -8.04 22.01
N GLY A 32 12.46 -8.07 23.35
CA GLY A 32 11.66 -7.10 24.11
C GLY A 32 12.19 -5.67 24.01
N LEU A 33 13.51 -5.49 24.07
CA LEU A 33 14.16 -4.19 23.91
C LEU A 33 13.98 -3.61 22.50
N ASN A 34 13.96 -4.45 21.47
CA ASN A 34 13.63 -4.00 20.11
C ASN A 34 12.19 -3.45 19.98
N LEU A 35 11.26 -3.94 20.80
CA LEU A 35 9.88 -3.44 20.84
C LEU A 35 9.75 -2.08 21.53
N THR A 36 10.67 -1.75 22.45
CA THR A 36 10.72 -0.45 23.14
C THR A 36 11.55 0.60 22.42
N GLY A 37 12.07 0.28 21.20
CA GLY A 37 12.85 1.21 20.38
C GLY A 37 14.34 1.29 20.70
N PHE A 38 14.84 0.51 21.67
CA PHE A 38 16.26 0.36 21.93
C PHE A 38 16.85 -0.73 21.03
N ASN A 39 17.57 -0.34 19.97
CA ASN A 39 18.28 -1.26 19.10
C ASN A 39 19.57 -1.76 19.76
N PHE A 40 19.48 -2.80 20.59
CA PHE A 40 20.64 -3.53 21.11
C PHE A 40 21.01 -4.63 20.11
N ASN A 41 21.92 -4.33 19.20
CA ASN A 41 22.40 -5.30 18.21
C ASN A 41 23.60 -6.06 18.80
N LEU A 42 23.34 -7.14 19.54
CA LEU A 42 24.38 -7.98 20.16
C LEU A 42 25.26 -8.71 19.11
N ALA A 43 24.77 -8.81 17.87
CA ALA A 43 25.52 -9.42 16.77
C ALA A 43 26.73 -8.58 16.33
N SER A 44 26.72 -7.27 16.60
CA SER A 44 27.84 -6.38 16.24
C SER A 44 29.07 -6.51 17.18
N ALA A 45 28.95 -7.19 18.32
CA ALA A 45 30.04 -7.39 19.22
C ALA A 45 31.00 -8.54 18.81
N PHE A 46 30.56 -9.44 17.92
CA PHE A 46 31.32 -10.61 17.51
C PHE A 46 31.89 -10.56 16.08
N THR A 47 31.51 -9.60 15.28
CA THR A 47 32.07 -9.42 13.92
C THR A 47 32.79 -8.09 13.83
N ARG A 48 34.07 -8.10 14.13
CA ARG A 48 35.01 -7.04 13.78
C ARG A 48 35.32 -7.16 12.29
N SER A 49 34.32 -6.89 11.46
CA SER A 49 34.47 -6.63 10.04
C SER A 49 34.21 -5.16 9.85
N ASN A 50 35.25 -4.44 9.42
CA ASN A 50 35.16 -3.11 8.85
C ASN A 50 34.27 -3.16 7.61
N SER A 51 32.99 -3.20 7.83
CA SER A 51 31.99 -2.81 6.85
C SER A 51 31.25 -1.65 7.49
N THR A 52 31.66 -0.45 7.13
CA THR A 52 30.79 0.71 7.15
C THR A 52 29.62 0.37 6.22
N ALA A 53 28.72 -0.49 6.71
CA ALA A 53 27.41 -0.61 6.16
C ALA A 53 26.67 0.67 6.58
N GLY A 54 27.02 1.77 5.95
CA GLY A 54 26.10 2.86 5.75
C GLY A 54 24.88 2.17 5.18
N ILE A 55 23.76 2.23 5.88
CA ILE A 55 22.45 2.00 5.29
C ILE A 55 22.42 3.03 4.19
N SER A 56 22.77 2.62 2.98
CA SER A 56 22.53 3.39 1.77
C SER A 56 21.02 3.34 1.57
N ILE A 57 20.33 4.15 2.36
CA ILE A 57 18.96 4.52 2.03
C ILE A 57 19.12 5.16 0.67
N PRO A 58 18.55 4.58 -0.41
CA PRO A 58 18.72 5.15 -1.73
C PRO A 58 18.23 6.59 -1.66
N VAL A 59 19.17 7.52 -1.72
CA VAL A 59 18.86 8.95 -1.84
C VAL A 59 18.14 9.06 -3.16
N SER A 60 16.90 9.45 -3.12
CA SER A 60 16.06 9.67 -4.30
C SER A 60 16.80 10.58 -5.26
N GLN A 61 17.02 10.13 -6.49
CA GLN A 61 17.61 10.99 -7.50
C GLN A 61 16.60 12.11 -7.80
N ILE A 62 17.04 13.35 -7.66
CA ILE A 62 16.21 14.50 -8.04
C ILE A 62 16.38 14.67 -9.55
N VAL A 63 15.30 14.43 -10.29
CA VAL A 63 15.21 14.63 -11.73
C VAL A 63 14.07 15.62 -11.97
N ASP A 64 14.35 16.69 -12.68
CA ASP A 64 13.37 17.75 -13.00
C ASP A 64 12.60 18.28 -11.77
N GLY A 65 13.32 18.47 -10.65
CA GLY A 65 12.72 18.99 -9.41
C GLY A 65 11.85 17.97 -8.65
N LYS A 66 11.82 16.70 -9.08
CA LYS A 66 11.08 15.60 -8.43
C LYS A 66 12.04 14.54 -7.90
N GLN A 67 11.70 13.95 -6.78
CA GLN A 67 12.42 12.79 -6.24
C GLN A 67 11.87 11.53 -6.88
N VAL A 68 12.64 10.89 -7.75
CA VAL A 68 12.23 9.63 -8.38
C VAL A 68 12.66 8.45 -7.51
N VAL A 69 11.68 7.64 -7.11
CA VAL A 69 11.87 6.48 -6.24
C VAL A 69 11.32 5.24 -6.92
N LYS A 70 12.07 4.15 -6.88
CA LYS A 70 11.66 2.88 -7.50
C LYS A 70 11.49 1.80 -6.44
N MET A 71 10.42 1.00 -6.58
CA MET A 71 10.13 -0.15 -5.72
C MET A 71 9.64 -1.32 -6.56
N LYS A 72 10.04 -2.54 -6.19
CA LYS A 72 9.47 -3.78 -6.72
C LYS A 72 8.62 -4.44 -5.65
N VAL A 73 7.48 -5.00 -6.07
CA VAL A 73 6.63 -5.83 -5.22
C VAL A 73 6.65 -7.25 -5.75
N SER A 74 7.18 -8.18 -4.95
CA SER A 74 7.21 -9.61 -5.30
C SER A 74 6.40 -10.39 -4.27
N GLY A 75 5.31 -11.02 -4.71
CA GLY A 75 4.35 -11.64 -3.82
C GLY A 75 3.75 -10.63 -2.85
N TYR A 76 4.13 -10.76 -1.59
CA TYR A 76 3.71 -9.86 -0.48
C TYR A 76 4.85 -8.98 0.03
N ALA A 77 6.03 -8.99 -0.59
CA ALA A 77 7.21 -8.27 -0.14
C ALA A 77 7.48 -7.01 -0.96
N TYR A 78 7.86 -5.94 -0.27
CA TYR A 78 8.34 -4.69 -0.86
C TYR A 78 9.87 -4.63 -0.86
N SER A 79 10.49 -4.24 -1.96
CA SER A 79 11.94 -4.10 -2.07
C SER A 79 12.31 -2.90 -2.98
N PRO A 80 13.06 -1.91 -2.47
CA PRO A 80 13.27 -1.65 -1.05
C PRO A 80 11.96 -1.28 -0.33
N ASN A 81 11.94 -1.40 1.00
CA ASN A 81 10.75 -1.07 1.80
C ASN A 81 10.90 0.23 2.61
N GLN A 82 12.06 0.87 2.54
CA GLN A 82 12.32 2.14 3.20
C GLN A 82 12.93 3.13 2.23
N PHE A 83 12.48 4.36 2.27
CA PHE A 83 12.91 5.44 1.41
C PHE A 83 13.15 6.71 2.24
N THR A 84 14.03 7.58 1.75
CA THR A 84 14.17 8.94 2.28
C THR A 84 13.55 9.91 1.30
N ALA A 85 12.69 10.79 1.79
CA ALA A 85 12.10 11.88 1.02
C ALA A 85 12.45 13.22 1.66
N ILE A 86 12.55 14.27 0.86
CA ILE A 86 12.81 15.63 1.32
C ILE A 86 11.47 16.37 1.45
N GLN A 87 11.25 17.03 2.57
CA GLN A 87 10.05 17.83 2.81
C GLN A 87 9.85 18.88 1.71
N GLY A 88 8.64 19.05 1.22
CA GLY A 88 8.28 20.03 0.19
C GLY A 88 8.67 19.65 -1.22
N VAL A 89 9.49 18.60 -1.44
CA VAL A 89 9.89 18.16 -2.77
C VAL A 89 8.96 17.04 -3.26
N PRO A 90 8.33 17.20 -4.44
CA PRO A 90 7.46 16.18 -5.00
C PRO A 90 8.18 14.83 -5.18
N VAL A 91 7.53 13.75 -4.78
CA VAL A 91 8.01 12.37 -4.96
C VAL A 91 7.25 11.74 -6.11
N GLU A 92 7.98 11.20 -7.08
CA GLU A 92 7.46 10.32 -8.11
C GLU A 92 7.85 8.87 -7.77
N TRP A 93 6.91 8.11 -7.25
CA TRP A 93 7.13 6.73 -6.81
C TRP A 93 6.71 5.73 -7.88
N GLN A 94 7.69 5.13 -8.53
CA GLN A 94 7.52 4.13 -9.58
C GLN A 94 7.51 2.72 -8.97
N ILE A 95 6.40 2.02 -9.06
CA ILE A 95 6.18 0.72 -8.42
C ILE A 95 6.00 -0.36 -9.47
N ASP A 96 6.91 -1.30 -9.51
CA ASP A 96 6.79 -2.52 -10.29
C ASP A 96 5.99 -3.56 -9.50
N GLY A 97 4.69 -3.63 -9.75
CA GLY A 97 3.76 -4.55 -9.12
C GLY A 97 3.42 -5.79 -9.96
N ARG A 98 4.15 -6.07 -11.03
CA ARG A 98 3.83 -7.19 -11.94
C ARG A 98 3.82 -8.54 -11.24
N GLU A 99 4.69 -8.73 -10.27
CA GLU A 99 4.79 -9.95 -9.45
C GLU A 99 4.01 -9.85 -8.12
N ALA A 100 3.28 -8.77 -7.86
CA ALA A 100 2.47 -8.64 -6.66
C ALA A 100 1.38 -9.71 -6.62
N ALA A 101 1.07 -10.22 -5.42
CA ALA A 101 0.04 -11.25 -5.22
C ALA A 101 -1.01 -10.79 -4.19
N GLY A 102 -2.23 -11.25 -4.36
CA GLY A 102 -3.33 -11.02 -3.41
C GLY A 102 -3.48 -9.57 -2.97
N CYS A 103 -3.47 -9.31 -1.65
CA CYS A 103 -3.57 -7.94 -1.10
C CYS A 103 -2.36 -7.05 -1.44
N GLY A 104 -1.22 -7.63 -1.80
CA GLY A 104 -0.04 -6.88 -2.27
C GLY A 104 -0.29 -6.08 -3.54
N ARG A 105 -1.37 -6.37 -4.27
CA ARG A 105 -1.78 -5.59 -5.45
C ARG A 105 -2.41 -4.25 -5.13
N VAL A 106 -2.76 -3.99 -3.88
CA VAL A 106 -3.30 -2.68 -3.47
C VAL A 106 -2.42 -2.08 -2.40
N LEU A 107 -1.72 -1.04 -2.76
CA LEU A 107 -0.87 -0.28 -1.87
C LEU A 107 -1.67 0.88 -1.27
N VAL A 108 -1.54 1.07 0.03
CA VAL A 108 -2.18 2.16 0.77
C VAL A 108 -1.16 2.97 1.56
N MET A 109 -1.35 4.29 1.58
CA MET A 109 -0.65 5.24 2.44
C MET A 109 -1.70 5.97 3.27
N PRO A 110 -2.03 5.46 4.48
CA PRO A 110 -3.17 5.96 5.26
C PRO A 110 -3.05 7.44 5.62
N THR A 111 -1.84 7.90 5.93
CA THR A 111 -1.57 9.31 6.30
C THR A 111 -1.83 10.31 5.19
N LEU A 112 -1.71 9.88 3.93
CA LEU A 112 -1.95 10.71 2.74
C LEU A 112 -3.32 10.40 2.07
N GLY A 113 -4.07 9.45 2.60
CA GLY A 113 -5.34 9.00 2.00
C GLY A 113 -5.18 8.34 0.63
N ILE A 114 -3.96 7.92 0.26
CA ILE A 114 -3.66 7.32 -1.03
C ILE A 114 -3.93 5.82 -0.97
N SER A 115 -4.70 5.33 -1.96
CA SER A 115 -4.90 3.91 -2.21
C SER A 115 -4.76 3.65 -3.70
N LYS A 116 -3.87 2.72 -4.10
CA LYS A 116 -3.54 2.48 -5.50
C LYS A 116 -3.42 1.00 -5.83
N TYR A 117 -4.14 0.59 -6.87
CA TYR A 117 -4.00 -0.75 -7.45
C TYR A 117 -2.72 -0.82 -8.29
N LEU A 118 -1.92 -1.85 -8.06
CA LEU A 118 -0.69 -2.11 -8.82
C LEU A 118 -1.01 -2.96 -10.04
N SER A 119 -0.80 -2.40 -11.22
CA SER A 119 -1.07 -3.08 -12.48
C SER A 119 -0.18 -4.31 -12.64
N PRO A 120 -0.73 -5.48 -13.09
CA PRO A 120 0.09 -6.65 -13.42
C PRO A 120 0.84 -6.52 -14.75
N GLN A 121 0.55 -5.49 -15.54
CA GLN A 121 1.10 -5.34 -16.89
C GLN A 121 2.11 -4.20 -17.01
N ARG A 122 2.03 -3.20 -16.13
CA ARG A 122 2.84 -1.98 -16.22
C ARG A 122 3.28 -1.47 -14.85
N ILE A 123 4.32 -0.66 -14.85
CA ILE A 123 4.75 0.08 -13.65
C ILE A 123 3.65 1.08 -13.27
N THR A 124 3.31 1.11 -11.99
CA THR A 124 2.33 2.05 -11.43
C THR A 124 3.07 3.21 -10.79
N THR A 125 2.73 4.44 -11.16
CA THR A 125 3.34 5.63 -10.59
C THR A 125 2.38 6.28 -9.59
N ILE A 126 2.90 6.66 -8.42
CA ILE A 126 2.20 7.46 -7.39
C ILE A 126 3.01 8.74 -7.20
N THR A 127 2.33 9.88 -7.27
CA THR A 127 2.95 11.19 -7.00
C THR A 127 2.35 11.77 -5.72
N PHE A 128 3.22 12.30 -4.85
CA PHE A 128 2.79 13.02 -3.65
C PHE A 128 3.89 13.98 -3.21
N THR A 129 3.52 15.00 -2.43
CA THR A 129 4.48 15.92 -1.83
C THR A 129 4.40 15.80 -0.31
N PRO A 130 5.49 15.38 0.36
CA PRO A 130 5.50 15.31 1.82
C PRO A 130 5.61 16.72 2.41
N ASN A 131 4.57 17.16 3.12
CA ASN A 131 4.51 18.52 3.70
C ASN A 131 5.07 18.58 5.12
N GLU A 132 5.22 17.44 5.80
CA GLU A 132 5.69 17.34 7.18
C GLU A 132 6.84 16.34 7.28
N THR A 133 7.78 16.63 8.19
CA THR A 133 8.85 15.67 8.52
C THR A 133 8.34 14.51 9.35
N GLY A 134 8.98 13.35 9.24
CA GLY A 134 8.58 12.16 9.99
C GLY A 134 8.47 10.93 9.10
N ASN A 135 7.71 9.94 9.54
CA ASN A 135 7.51 8.70 8.80
C ASN A 135 6.13 8.66 8.16
N ILE A 136 6.08 8.44 6.87
CA ILE A 136 4.86 8.16 6.11
C ILE A 136 4.82 6.66 5.84
N PRO A 137 4.07 5.87 6.63
CA PRO A 137 3.98 4.42 6.44
C PRO A 137 3.16 4.06 5.21
N PHE A 138 3.54 2.96 4.57
CA PHE A 138 2.75 2.34 3.51
C PHE A 138 2.66 0.83 3.72
N ASN A 139 1.55 0.26 3.31
CA ASN A 139 1.26 -1.16 3.46
C ASN A 139 0.26 -1.64 2.39
N CYS A 140 -0.08 -2.93 2.38
CA CYS A 140 -1.21 -3.40 1.59
C CYS A 140 -2.54 -3.05 2.28
N SER A 141 -3.64 -3.17 1.55
CA SER A 141 -4.99 -2.88 2.06
C SER A 141 -5.38 -3.67 3.32
N MET A 142 -4.70 -4.77 3.60
CA MET A 142 -4.92 -5.60 4.81
C MET A 142 -3.88 -5.36 5.92
N GLY A 143 -2.94 -4.45 5.72
CA GLY A 143 -1.88 -4.17 6.69
C GLY A 143 -0.80 -5.25 6.80
N MET A 144 -0.84 -6.30 5.97
CA MET A 144 0.07 -7.45 6.02
C MET A 144 1.21 -7.28 5.01
N MET A 145 2.15 -6.37 5.27
CA MET A 145 3.28 -6.20 4.35
C MET A 145 4.60 -6.09 5.11
N THR A 146 5.67 -5.94 4.37
CA THR A 146 7.04 -5.86 4.89
C THR A 146 7.12 -4.90 6.07
N ARG A 147 7.57 -5.41 7.21
CA ARG A 147 7.64 -4.64 8.46
C ARG A 147 8.53 -3.41 8.27
N GLY A 148 8.05 -2.25 8.74
CA GLY A 148 8.81 -1.00 8.69
C GLY A 148 8.78 -0.29 7.33
N SER A 149 7.86 -0.66 6.45
CA SER A 149 7.69 0.02 5.16
C SER A 149 7.25 1.47 5.35
N ALA A 150 8.11 2.42 4.99
CA ALA A 150 7.83 3.84 5.16
C ALA A 150 8.74 4.73 4.29
N PHE A 151 8.26 5.94 4.03
CA PHE A 151 9.09 7.07 3.65
C PHE A 151 9.50 7.83 4.91
N LYS A 152 10.81 7.99 5.14
CA LYS A 152 11.36 8.88 6.15
C LYS A 152 11.52 10.26 5.53
N VAL A 153 10.69 11.20 5.94
CA VAL A 153 10.75 12.58 5.45
C VAL A 153 11.73 13.37 6.30
N VAL A 154 12.73 13.93 5.65
CA VAL A 154 13.75 14.78 6.27
C VAL A 154 13.54 16.25 5.87
N PRO A 155 13.93 17.22 6.72
CA PRO A 155 13.85 18.62 6.36
C PRO A 155 14.70 18.93 5.11
N ASP A 156 14.30 19.90 4.32
CA ASP A 156 15.12 20.42 3.23
C ASP A 156 16.27 21.27 3.80
N THR A 157 17.39 20.62 4.13
CA THR A 157 18.61 21.28 4.61
C THR A 157 19.50 21.77 3.45
N ILE A 158 19.15 21.44 2.21
CA ILE A 158 19.98 21.73 1.03
C ILE A 158 19.51 23.00 0.30
N GLY A 159 18.40 23.63 0.76
CA GLY A 159 17.91 24.89 0.16
C GLY A 159 17.55 24.74 -1.32
N ILE A 160 17.01 23.58 -1.72
CA ILE A 160 16.45 23.42 -3.05
C ILE A 160 15.16 24.24 -3.10
N VAL A 161 15.29 25.45 -3.64
CA VAL A 161 14.14 26.30 -3.93
C VAL A 161 13.34 25.64 -5.06
N VAL A 162 12.47 24.72 -4.70
CA VAL A 162 11.43 24.27 -5.62
C VAL A 162 10.43 25.39 -5.71
N SER A 163 10.41 26.12 -6.81
CA SER A 163 9.32 27.03 -7.13
C SER A 163 8.00 26.29 -6.90
N LYS A 164 7.20 26.82 -5.99
CA LYS A 164 5.89 26.28 -5.62
C LYS A 164 5.00 26.27 -6.88
N VAL A 165 5.00 25.17 -7.59
CA VAL A 165 3.95 24.89 -8.55
C VAL A 165 2.77 24.45 -7.69
N GLU A 166 1.80 25.32 -7.56
CA GLU A 166 0.50 24.97 -7.02
C GLU A 166 -0.05 23.84 -7.89
N THR A 167 0.04 22.62 -7.38
CA THR A 167 -0.67 21.48 -7.96
C THR A 167 -2.12 21.72 -7.62
N GLN A 168 -2.86 22.28 -8.55
CA GLN A 168 -4.31 22.18 -8.57
C GLN A 168 -4.61 20.69 -8.47
N SER A 169 -5.24 20.28 -7.39
CA SER A 169 -5.96 19.04 -7.31
C SER A 169 -6.99 19.11 -8.42
N ASP A 170 -6.76 18.32 -9.47
CA ASP A 170 -7.77 18.06 -10.47
C ASP A 170 -8.96 17.33 -9.81
N GLU A 171 -9.77 18.10 -9.14
CA GLU A 171 -11.18 17.82 -8.95
C GLU A 171 -11.82 18.03 -10.32
N ASN A 172 -11.62 17.07 -11.22
CA ASN A 172 -12.33 17.05 -12.48
C ASN A 172 -13.79 16.62 -12.25
N ALA A 173 -14.51 17.47 -11.53
CA ALA A 173 -15.93 17.60 -11.73
C ALA A 173 -16.08 18.16 -13.15
N SER A 174 -16.61 17.36 -14.06
CA SER A 174 -16.96 17.77 -15.40
C SER A 174 -17.92 18.99 -15.33
N VAL A 175 -17.31 20.17 -15.36
CA VAL A 175 -18.04 21.41 -15.60
C VAL A 175 -18.35 21.44 -17.10
N CYS A 176 -19.58 21.10 -17.46
CA CYS A 176 -20.06 21.35 -18.77
C CYS A 176 -20.11 22.88 -18.99
N ASP A 177 -19.24 23.41 -19.83
CA ASP A 177 -19.34 24.77 -20.35
C ASP A 177 -20.61 24.88 -21.22
N PRO A 178 -21.54 25.75 -20.89
CA PRO A 178 -22.82 25.88 -21.63
C PRO A 178 -22.66 26.29 -23.10
N THR A 179 -21.47 26.54 -23.59
CA THR A 179 -21.18 26.92 -24.97
C THR A 179 -20.76 25.77 -25.89
N ILE A 180 -20.58 24.54 -25.35
CA ILE A 180 -20.22 23.38 -26.17
C ILE A 180 -21.41 22.44 -26.33
N THR A 181 -21.95 22.34 -27.53
CA THR A 181 -23.22 21.68 -27.92
C THR A 181 -23.17 20.14 -27.89
N ASN A 182 -22.22 19.48 -27.21
CA ASN A 182 -22.15 18.01 -27.12
C ASN A 182 -21.69 17.54 -25.71
N CYS A 183 -22.48 17.88 -24.71
CA CYS A 183 -22.31 17.22 -23.40
C CYS A 183 -22.94 15.83 -23.49
N ILE A 184 -22.11 14.79 -23.56
CA ILE A 184 -22.58 13.41 -23.38
C ILE A 184 -22.94 13.26 -21.90
N GLU A 185 -24.23 13.11 -21.60
CA GLU A 185 -24.69 12.91 -20.22
C GLU A 185 -24.16 11.60 -19.69
N ALA A 186 -23.54 11.65 -18.50
CA ALA A 186 -22.95 10.47 -17.86
C ALA A 186 -24.05 9.49 -17.44
N GLN A 187 -23.79 8.19 -17.62
CA GLN A 187 -24.67 7.12 -17.16
C GLN A 187 -24.56 7.00 -15.64
N LYS A 188 -25.64 7.26 -14.93
CA LYS A 188 -25.67 7.14 -13.46
C LYS A 188 -25.90 5.70 -13.06
N VAL A 189 -24.94 5.13 -12.35
CA VAL A 189 -24.98 3.76 -11.82
C VAL A 189 -24.97 3.83 -10.30
N SER A 190 -25.94 3.17 -9.66
CA SER A 190 -26.02 3.07 -8.21
C SER A 190 -25.94 1.61 -7.76
N ILE A 191 -25.06 1.33 -6.81
CA ILE A 191 -24.91 0.03 -6.15
C ILE A 191 -25.11 0.24 -4.65
N GLU A 192 -25.91 -0.61 -4.01
CA GLU A 192 -26.12 -0.61 -2.57
C GLU A 192 -25.33 -1.78 -1.95
N VAL A 193 -24.75 -1.52 -0.78
CA VAL A 193 -24.11 -2.56 0.05
C VAL A 193 -24.78 -2.57 1.42
N SER A 194 -25.61 -3.59 1.65
CA SER A 194 -26.39 -3.73 2.88
C SER A 194 -26.33 -5.15 3.43
N ARG A 195 -26.77 -5.35 4.69
CA ARG A 195 -26.86 -6.70 5.27
C ARG A 195 -27.95 -7.56 4.64
N GLU A 196 -29.01 -6.93 4.18
CA GLU A 196 -30.21 -7.62 3.69
C GLU A 196 -30.03 -8.12 2.26
N ARG A 197 -29.44 -7.30 1.39
CA ARG A 197 -29.29 -7.60 -0.05
C ARG A 197 -27.85 -7.94 -0.44
N GLY A 198 -26.91 -7.76 0.47
CA GLY A 198 -25.49 -7.84 0.14
C GLY A 198 -25.09 -6.70 -0.79
N ILE A 199 -24.45 -7.01 -1.90
CA ILE A 199 -24.09 -6.07 -2.96
C ILE A 199 -25.17 -6.16 -4.06
N TYR A 200 -25.88 -5.07 -4.33
CA TYR A 200 -26.98 -5.06 -5.29
C TYR A 200 -27.05 -3.71 -6.03
N PRO A 201 -27.25 -3.71 -7.37
CA PRO A 201 -27.11 -4.85 -8.25
C PRO A 201 -25.66 -5.32 -8.42
N ARG A 202 -25.45 -6.59 -8.74
CA ARG A 202 -24.12 -7.15 -9.05
C ARG A 202 -23.75 -7.06 -10.51
N GLU A 203 -24.74 -6.85 -11.36
CA GLU A 203 -24.57 -6.71 -12.81
C GLU A 203 -25.28 -5.45 -13.27
N VAL A 204 -24.55 -4.63 -14.03
CA VAL A 204 -25.06 -3.37 -14.56
C VAL A 204 -24.68 -3.27 -16.02
N THR A 205 -25.64 -2.90 -16.87
CA THR A 205 -25.39 -2.65 -18.30
C THR A 205 -25.06 -1.17 -18.49
N VAL A 206 -23.97 -0.89 -19.20
CA VAL A 206 -23.50 0.46 -19.53
C VAL A 206 -23.14 0.55 -21.01
N LYS A 207 -23.20 1.75 -21.58
CA LYS A 207 -22.82 1.98 -22.97
C LYS A 207 -21.35 2.31 -23.12
N LYS A 208 -20.77 1.82 -24.19
CA LYS A 208 -19.41 2.15 -24.60
C LYS A 208 -19.29 3.66 -24.92
N ASP A 209 -18.11 4.21 -24.65
CA ASP A 209 -17.71 5.60 -24.91
C ASP A 209 -18.60 6.68 -24.24
N VAL A 210 -19.48 6.26 -23.32
CA VAL A 210 -20.29 7.15 -22.49
C VAL A 210 -19.78 7.11 -21.06
N PRO A 211 -19.44 8.25 -20.43
CA PRO A 211 -18.99 8.29 -19.04
C PRO A 211 -19.98 7.62 -18.08
N VAL A 212 -19.47 6.92 -17.10
CA VAL A 212 -20.24 6.27 -16.02
C VAL A 212 -19.93 6.97 -14.71
N ASP A 213 -20.95 7.51 -14.07
CA ASP A 213 -20.90 8.03 -12.70
C ASP A 213 -21.37 6.93 -11.75
N LEU A 214 -20.43 6.25 -11.13
CA LEU A 214 -20.68 5.17 -10.19
C LEU A 214 -20.83 5.72 -8.78
N SER A 215 -21.97 5.38 -8.14
CA SER A 215 -22.27 5.69 -6.75
C SER A 215 -22.48 4.38 -5.98
N ILE A 216 -21.69 4.14 -4.94
CA ILE A 216 -21.81 2.94 -4.10
C ILE A 216 -22.22 3.36 -2.70
N ASP A 217 -23.46 3.10 -2.34
CA ASP A 217 -24.01 3.43 -1.02
C ASP A 217 -23.81 2.27 -0.04
N THR A 218 -22.87 2.43 0.86
CA THR A 218 -22.46 1.41 1.82
C THR A 218 -23.13 1.64 3.18
N LYS A 219 -24.08 0.78 3.52
CA LYS A 219 -24.87 0.84 4.75
C LYS A 219 -24.21 0.17 5.95
N ILE A 220 -23.15 -0.60 5.72
CA ILE A 220 -22.46 -1.40 6.75
C ILE A 220 -20.96 -1.15 6.68
N PRO A 221 -20.24 -1.25 7.82
CA PRO A 221 -18.78 -1.15 7.78
C PRO A 221 -18.20 -2.35 7.04
N LEU A 222 -17.30 -2.08 6.10
CA LEU A 222 -16.57 -3.08 5.33
C LEU A 222 -15.14 -3.19 5.86
N GLY A 223 -14.67 -4.43 6.09
CA GLY A 223 -13.33 -4.71 6.61
C GLY A 223 -12.54 -5.65 5.71
N GLY A 224 -11.24 -5.76 5.96
CA GLY A 224 -10.35 -6.64 5.21
C GLY A 224 -10.34 -6.31 3.72
N CYS A 225 -10.42 -7.32 2.85
CA CYS A 225 -10.40 -7.11 1.40
C CYS A 225 -11.60 -6.31 0.88
N MET A 226 -12.72 -6.31 1.62
CA MET A 226 -13.93 -5.58 1.24
C MET A 226 -13.82 -4.06 1.42
N SER A 227 -12.84 -3.58 2.18
CA SER A 227 -12.63 -2.15 2.41
C SER A 227 -12.05 -1.40 1.21
N VAL A 228 -11.55 -2.11 0.20
CA VAL A 228 -11.00 -1.50 -1.02
C VAL A 228 -11.51 -2.26 -2.24
N TRP A 229 -12.23 -1.54 -3.09
CA TRP A 229 -12.72 -2.06 -4.35
C TRP A 229 -11.93 -1.49 -5.52
N VAL A 230 -11.73 -2.28 -6.54
CA VAL A 230 -10.92 -1.92 -7.71
C VAL A 230 -11.64 -2.27 -9.01
N ILE A 231 -11.46 -1.41 -10.01
CA ILE A 231 -11.80 -1.71 -11.41
C ILE A 231 -10.46 -1.77 -12.16
N PRO A 232 -9.82 -2.97 -12.24
CA PRO A 232 -8.44 -3.10 -12.70
C PRO A 232 -8.20 -2.58 -14.10
N GLN A 233 -9.17 -2.76 -14.99
CA GLN A 233 -9.11 -2.35 -16.40
C GLN A 233 -8.94 -0.83 -16.57
N TYR A 234 -9.53 -0.04 -15.64
CA TYR A 234 -9.43 1.43 -15.64
C TYR A 234 -8.50 1.96 -14.56
N ASN A 235 -7.79 1.08 -13.85
CA ASN A 235 -6.86 1.44 -12.76
C ASN A 235 -7.54 2.31 -11.66
N ILE A 236 -8.82 2.06 -11.40
CA ILE A 236 -9.61 2.75 -10.39
C ILE A 236 -9.53 1.97 -9.07
N THR A 237 -9.30 2.71 -7.99
CA THR A 237 -9.30 2.17 -6.63
C THR A 237 -10.23 3.02 -5.77
N ILE A 238 -11.16 2.38 -5.08
CA ILE A 238 -12.16 3.02 -4.24
C ILE A 238 -11.97 2.50 -2.81
N THR A 239 -11.57 3.37 -1.89
CA THR A 239 -11.56 3.04 -0.46
C THR A 239 -12.98 3.22 0.09
N MET A 240 -13.58 2.10 0.49
CA MET A 240 -14.97 2.03 0.92
C MET A 240 -15.15 2.60 2.33
N LYS A 241 -16.05 3.56 2.46
CA LYS A 241 -16.48 4.17 3.72
C LYS A 241 -17.99 4.00 3.86
N ILE A 242 -18.51 4.02 5.08
CA ILE A 242 -19.97 4.06 5.30
C ILE A 242 -20.53 5.31 4.64
N GLY A 243 -21.64 5.15 3.92
CA GLY A 243 -22.28 6.20 3.11
C GLY A 243 -21.92 6.06 1.64
N VAL A 244 -22.02 7.16 0.90
CA VAL A 244 -21.86 7.18 -0.56
C VAL A 244 -20.39 7.31 -0.95
N ASN A 245 -19.90 6.31 -1.68
CA ASN A 245 -18.58 6.31 -2.31
C ASN A 245 -18.74 6.51 -3.82
N LYS A 246 -17.94 7.38 -4.43
CA LYS A 246 -18.08 7.74 -5.84
C LYS A 246 -16.84 7.39 -6.64
N ALA A 247 -17.05 7.01 -7.89
CA ALA A 247 -16.00 6.86 -8.89
C ALA A 247 -16.58 7.14 -10.28
N SER A 248 -15.74 7.52 -11.24
CA SER A 248 -16.16 7.69 -12.63
C SER A 248 -15.17 7.01 -13.56
N PHE A 249 -15.68 6.49 -14.68
CA PHE A 249 -14.87 5.91 -15.74
C PHE A 249 -15.65 5.93 -17.07
N THR A 250 -14.92 5.85 -18.17
CA THR A 250 -15.52 5.73 -19.49
C THR A 250 -15.16 4.37 -20.08
N PRO A 251 -16.16 3.49 -20.33
CA PRO A 251 -15.92 2.20 -20.97
C PRO A 251 -15.47 2.39 -22.42
N THR A 252 -14.31 1.84 -22.79
CA THR A 252 -13.72 1.98 -24.13
C THR A 252 -13.87 0.74 -25.00
N GLU A 253 -14.23 -0.40 -24.40
CA GLU A 253 -14.37 -1.68 -25.09
C GLU A 253 -15.67 -2.37 -24.70
N VAL A 254 -16.33 -3.01 -25.67
CA VAL A 254 -17.51 -3.86 -25.43
C VAL A 254 -17.09 -5.14 -24.72
N GLY A 255 -17.85 -5.57 -23.73
CA GLY A 255 -17.56 -6.79 -22.97
C GLY A 255 -17.87 -6.64 -21.50
N THR A 256 -17.28 -7.51 -20.67
CA THR A 256 -17.50 -7.50 -19.23
C THR A 256 -16.33 -6.86 -18.51
N VAL A 257 -16.59 -5.83 -17.74
CA VAL A 257 -15.63 -5.15 -16.84
C VAL A 257 -15.93 -5.58 -15.41
N ALA A 258 -14.99 -6.26 -14.78
CA ALA A 258 -15.15 -6.72 -13.41
C ALA A 258 -14.74 -5.63 -12.40
N MET A 259 -15.59 -5.42 -11.38
CA MET A 259 -15.22 -4.72 -10.16
C MET A 259 -14.95 -5.75 -9.07
N THR A 260 -13.75 -5.72 -8.48
CA THR A 260 -13.28 -6.72 -7.53
C THR A 260 -12.86 -6.08 -6.22
N CYS A 261 -12.78 -6.87 -5.15
CA CYS A 261 -12.06 -6.42 -3.94
C CYS A 261 -10.55 -6.49 -4.19
N SER A 262 -9.77 -5.96 -3.25
CA SER A 262 -8.30 -5.91 -3.32
C SER A 262 -7.63 -7.28 -3.51
N MET A 263 -8.30 -8.39 -3.16
CA MET A 263 -7.82 -9.76 -3.35
C MET A 263 -8.33 -10.44 -4.63
N GLY A 264 -9.08 -9.71 -5.48
CA GLY A 264 -9.62 -10.21 -6.73
C GLY A 264 -10.98 -10.90 -6.61
N GLY A 265 -11.60 -10.93 -5.42
CA GLY A 265 -12.98 -11.41 -5.27
C GLY A 265 -13.95 -10.49 -6.01
N ARG A 266 -14.83 -11.04 -6.85
CA ARG A 266 -15.78 -10.27 -7.65
C ARG A 266 -16.86 -9.63 -6.78
N MET A 267 -16.98 -8.30 -6.84
CA MET A 267 -18.02 -7.52 -6.15
C MET A 267 -19.21 -7.25 -7.07
N ALA A 268 -18.94 -6.69 -8.23
CA ALA A 268 -19.92 -6.45 -9.27
C ALA A 268 -19.27 -6.54 -10.67
N GLN A 269 -20.08 -6.47 -11.72
CA GLN A 269 -19.60 -6.40 -13.10
C GLN A 269 -20.43 -5.41 -13.91
N PHE A 270 -19.78 -4.77 -14.88
CA PHE A 270 -20.41 -3.91 -15.86
C PHE A 270 -20.41 -4.63 -17.21
N ASN A 271 -21.57 -4.82 -17.79
CA ASN A 271 -21.74 -5.36 -19.14
C ASN A 271 -21.76 -4.16 -20.11
N VAL A 272 -20.66 -3.93 -20.79
CA VAL A 272 -20.52 -2.83 -21.74
C VAL A 272 -21.10 -3.24 -23.08
N ILE A 273 -22.08 -2.50 -23.54
CA ILE A 273 -22.73 -2.67 -24.86
C ILE A 273 -22.44 -1.46 -25.75
N ASN A 274 -22.72 -1.59 -27.04
CA ASN A 274 -22.61 -0.48 -28.00
C ASN A 274 -23.65 0.62 -27.74
#